data_856b48e227556125c1a5f199e294c6e5
#
_entry.id   856b48e227556125c1a5f199e294c6e5
#
_cell.length_a   1.000
_cell.length_b   1.000
_cell.length_c   1.000
_cell.angle_alpha   90.00
_cell.angle_beta   90.00
_cell.angle_gamma   90.00
#
_symmetry.space_group_name_H-M   'P 1'
#
loop_
_entity.id
_entity.type
_entity.pdbx_description
1 polymer ?
#
loop_
_entity_poly.entity_id
_entity_poly.type
_entity_poly.pdbx_seq_one_letter_code
_entity_poly.pdbx_strand_id
1 'polypeptide(L)'
;MPSSLWDTYSAFANTYGGTILLGVVEHTEEHDNAKRFEIVGVEDSGKIRKDLWNTVNSREKVNINLLHEEDVQTLDVDGKKVIAIHIPRADYTVRPVYINNNLSRGTFKRNHEGDYHCTEQELKMMLRDANESGNDGLLLEHYTMDDIDIPTLERFRQMFQNLHPEHPWNSAEHKEFLTNFGGYTKERRTGGEGLTMAGLLMFGKGLPVRERFDNLRMDYIDKSNLIGDQRHSDRLTYDGTWENNLFNFIRIVIPKLTRDLPRPFSMDGVVRQDDTLQAKAIREAVTNMVIHSDFMVNGVLKVEKYDDCFVLTNPGLLKLPIEQIYKGGESKARNQRMQNMFRMIGYGENLGSGFPLILNAWNEKHWLKPELLEQPELLQVKLTLHIQNKPINGSLSQRQKAIITAIKRRPSLTREELANEIGVSLATLKREITTLRKNGYIYRDGSNKKGQWTYLKHSL
;
A
#
# COMPACT_ATOMS: atom_id res chain seq x y z
N MET A 1 26.08 -27.57 3.80
CA MET A 1 25.44 -26.26 3.55
C MET A 1 25.51 -25.40 4.81
N PRO A 2 25.71 -24.07 4.70
CA PRO A 2 25.68 -23.16 5.86
C PRO A 2 24.33 -23.21 6.56
N SER A 3 24.31 -23.17 7.89
CA SER A 3 23.05 -23.12 8.67
C SER A 3 22.24 -21.85 8.38
N SER A 4 22.93 -20.73 8.16
CA SER A 4 22.33 -19.43 7.81
C SER A 4 21.58 -19.40 6.48
N LEU A 5 21.82 -20.36 5.58
CA LEU A 5 21.06 -20.47 4.33
C LEU A 5 19.54 -20.58 4.60
N TRP A 6 19.15 -21.27 5.65
CA TRP A 6 17.75 -21.51 5.97
C TRP A 6 17.07 -20.29 6.61
N ASP A 7 17.83 -19.48 7.36
CA ASP A 7 17.37 -18.21 7.88
C ASP A 7 17.08 -17.26 6.70
N THR A 8 18.00 -17.20 5.73
CA THR A 8 17.85 -16.44 4.48
C THR A 8 16.71 -16.97 3.61
N TYR A 9 16.52 -18.30 3.55
CA TYR A 9 15.39 -18.89 2.85
C TYR A 9 14.05 -18.36 3.41
N SER A 10 13.88 -18.44 4.74
CA SER A 10 12.71 -17.91 5.41
C SER A 10 12.55 -16.40 5.18
N ALA A 11 13.64 -15.64 5.32
CA ALA A 11 13.64 -14.20 5.16
C ALA A 11 13.21 -13.74 3.75
N PHE A 12 13.78 -14.36 2.71
CA PHE A 12 13.43 -14.06 1.32
C PHE A 12 11.99 -14.44 1.01
N ALA A 13 11.58 -15.65 1.42
CA ALA A 13 10.21 -16.12 1.21
C ALA A 13 9.15 -15.19 1.85
N ASN A 14 9.42 -14.67 3.03
CA ASN A 14 8.48 -13.79 3.75
C ASN A 14 8.54 -12.33 3.31
N THR A 15 9.55 -11.92 2.52
CA THR A 15 9.73 -10.49 2.14
C THR A 15 9.53 -10.29 0.64
N TYR A 16 10.59 -10.23 -0.13
CA TYR A 16 10.52 -9.89 -1.57
C TYR A 16 11.08 -10.98 -2.48
N GLY A 17 11.42 -12.13 -1.94
CA GLY A 17 12.24 -13.12 -2.64
C GLY A 17 13.69 -12.68 -2.68
N GLY A 18 14.53 -13.47 -3.37
CA GLY A 18 15.94 -13.17 -3.54
C GLY A 18 16.73 -14.35 -4.09
N THR A 19 18.00 -14.13 -4.36
CA THR A 19 18.90 -15.18 -4.86
C THR A 19 20.07 -15.37 -3.90
N ILE A 20 20.28 -16.62 -3.48
CA ILE A 20 21.45 -17.04 -2.70
C ILE A 20 22.50 -17.59 -3.66
N LEU A 21 23.74 -17.16 -3.53
CA LEU A 21 24.88 -17.67 -4.29
C LEU A 21 25.79 -18.48 -3.37
N LEU A 22 26.02 -19.74 -3.70
CA LEU A 22 27.01 -20.59 -3.04
C LEU A 22 28.27 -20.72 -3.90
N GLY A 23 29.45 -20.58 -3.29
CA GLY A 23 30.73 -20.54 -4.00
C GLY A 23 31.23 -19.13 -4.28
N VAL A 24 30.66 -18.12 -3.58
CA VAL A 24 31.14 -16.74 -3.60
C VAL A 24 31.47 -16.32 -2.16
N VAL A 25 32.64 -15.73 -1.97
CA VAL A 25 33.08 -15.16 -0.69
C VAL A 25 32.96 -13.65 -0.75
N GLU A 26 32.44 -13.05 0.31
CA GLU A 26 32.38 -11.61 0.48
C GLU A 26 33.47 -11.15 1.43
N HIS A 27 34.29 -10.21 0.97
CA HIS A 27 35.31 -9.53 1.76
C HIS A 27 34.73 -8.22 2.30
N THR A 28 34.12 -8.27 3.49
CA THR A 28 33.36 -7.16 4.10
C THR A 28 34.19 -5.91 4.38
N GLU A 29 35.53 -6.06 4.54
CA GLU A 29 36.46 -4.93 4.74
C GLU A 29 36.82 -4.19 3.44
N GLU A 30 36.50 -4.78 2.27
CA GLU A 30 36.83 -4.18 0.98
C GLU A 30 35.76 -3.19 0.52
N HIS A 31 36.19 -1.97 0.19
CA HIS A 31 35.31 -0.90 -0.27
C HIS A 31 35.15 -0.83 -1.80
N ASP A 32 36.04 -1.52 -2.54
CA ASP A 32 35.91 -1.61 -3.99
C ASP A 32 34.95 -2.77 -4.36
N ASN A 33 33.81 -2.43 -4.90
CA ASN A 33 32.80 -3.41 -5.29
C ASN A 33 33.33 -4.50 -6.25
N ALA A 34 34.34 -4.20 -7.06
CA ALA A 34 34.95 -5.18 -7.97
C ALA A 34 35.81 -6.23 -7.25
N LYS A 35 36.28 -5.94 -6.03
CA LYS A 35 37.09 -6.81 -5.21
C LYS A 35 36.37 -7.40 -4.01
N ARG A 36 35.20 -6.82 -3.69
CA ARG A 36 34.39 -7.24 -2.53
C ARG A 36 33.92 -8.69 -2.64
N PHE A 37 33.66 -9.17 -3.84
CA PHE A 37 33.15 -10.52 -4.07
C PHE A 37 34.17 -11.37 -4.84
N GLU A 38 34.57 -12.49 -4.26
CA GLU A 38 35.50 -13.44 -4.88
C GLU A 38 34.75 -14.74 -5.20
N ILE A 39 34.85 -15.18 -6.46
CA ILE A 39 34.32 -16.48 -6.88
C ILE A 39 35.32 -17.55 -6.52
N VAL A 40 35.02 -18.36 -5.51
CA VAL A 40 35.83 -19.46 -5.06
C VAL A 40 35.35 -20.81 -5.63
N GLY A 41 34.07 -20.87 -5.98
CA GLY A 41 33.39 -22.09 -6.45
C GLY A 41 33.01 -23.04 -5.32
N VAL A 42 32.28 -24.09 -5.66
CA VAL A 42 31.93 -25.21 -4.76
C VAL A 42 32.63 -26.49 -5.22
N GLU A 43 33.11 -27.31 -4.30
CA GLU A 43 33.85 -28.54 -4.62
C GLU A 43 32.97 -29.62 -5.26
N ASP A 44 31.78 -29.88 -4.67
CA ASP A 44 30.82 -30.89 -5.15
C ASP A 44 29.41 -30.30 -5.29
N SER A 45 29.16 -29.71 -6.44
CA SER A 45 27.84 -29.11 -6.75
C SER A 45 26.71 -30.14 -6.76
N GLY A 46 26.98 -31.38 -7.15
CA GLY A 46 26.00 -32.46 -7.20
C GLY A 46 25.55 -32.87 -5.81
N LYS A 47 26.46 -33.05 -4.88
CA LYS A 47 26.18 -33.36 -3.48
C LYS A 47 25.43 -32.21 -2.81
N ILE A 48 25.86 -30.97 -3.00
CA ILE A 48 25.21 -29.78 -2.41
C ILE A 48 23.79 -29.68 -2.90
N ARG A 49 23.50 -29.83 -4.19
CA ARG A 49 22.15 -29.84 -4.74
C ARG A 49 21.26 -30.94 -4.14
N LYS A 50 21.81 -32.18 -4.04
CA LYS A 50 21.09 -33.28 -3.42
C LYS A 50 20.75 -33.00 -1.97
N ASP A 51 21.68 -32.46 -1.19
CA ASP A 51 21.48 -32.10 0.21
C ASP A 51 20.48 -30.96 0.35
N LEU A 52 20.50 -29.97 -0.55
CA LEU A 52 19.51 -28.88 -0.60
C LEU A 52 18.11 -29.45 -0.77
N TRP A 53 17.90 -30.29 -1.81
CA TRP A 53 16.58 -30.86 -2.10
C TRP A 53 16.07 -31.78 -0.98
N ASN A 54 16.93 -32.57 -0.38
CA ASN A 54 16.57 -33.43 0.76
C ASN A 54 16.12 -32.57 1.95
N THR A 55 16.82 -31.46 2.21
CA THR A 55 16.58 -30.62 3.37
C THR A 55 15.34 -29.74 3.18
N VAL A 56 15.15 -29.10 2.01
CA VAL A 56 13.99 -28.25 1.75
C VAL A 56 12.67 -29.03 1.71
N ASN A 57 12.72 -30.32 1.37
CA ASN A 57 11.57 -31.22 1.40
C ASN A 57 11.30 -31.81 2.80
N SER A 58 12.20 -31.60 3.76
CA SER A 58 11.98 -32.02 5.16
C SER A 58 11.15 -30.95 5.90
N ARG A 59 9.91 -31.31 6.26
CA ARG A 59 9.03 -30.42 7.03
C ARG A 59 9.55 -30.08 8.43
N GLU A 60 10.46 -30.87 8.96
CA GLU A 60 11.15 -30.56 10.21
C GLU A 60 12.08 -29.37 10.05
N LYS A 61 12.65 -29.20 8.85
CA LYS A 61 13.58 -28.09 8.57
C LYS A 61 12.90 -26.86 8.02
N VAL A 62 12.01 -27.01 7.04
CA VAL A 62 11.25 -25.91 6.42
C VAL A 62 9.78 -26.33 6.33
N ASN A 63 8.86 -25.48 6.82
CA ASN A 63 7.45 -25.83 6.81
C ASN A 63 6.85 -25.98 5.41
N ILE A 64 7.43 -25.32 4.41
CA ILE A 64 7.00 -25.42 3.00
C ILE A 64 8.19 -25.26 2.05
N ASN A 65 8.26 -26.11 1.03
CA ASN A 65 9.18 -25.97 -0.10
C ASN A 65 8.54 -25.07 -1.17
N LEU A 66 9.23 -23.98 -1.52
CA LEU A 66 8.83 -23.03 -2.56
C LEU A 66 9.63 -23.19 -3.85
N LEU A 67 10.69 -24.03 -3.85
CA LEU A 67 11.61 -24.14 -4.96
C LEU A 67 11.11 -25.12 -6.01
N HIS A 68 11.28 -24.76 -7.29
CA HIS A 68 11.19 -25.61 -8.44
C HIS A 68 12.60 -25.93 -8.98
N GLU A 69 12.74 -26.90 -9.89
CA GLU A 69 14.05 -27.28 -10.43
C GLU A 69 14.79 -26.12 -11.12
N GLU A 70 14.04 -25.26 -11.78
CA GLU A 70 14.55 -24.06 -12.47
C GLU A 70 15.11 -22.99 -11.52
N ASP A 71 14.69 -23.00 -10.25
CA ASP A 71 15.16 -22.06 -9.24
C ASP A 71 16.55 -22.39 -8.71
N VAL A 72 17.08 -23.58 -9.00
CA VAL A 72 18.39 -24.04 -8.52
C VAL A 72 19.29 -24.34 -9.71
N GLN A 73 20.14 -23.37 -10.04
CA GLN A 73 21.03 -23.43 -11.19
C GLN A 73 22.50 -23.62 -10.76
N THR A 74 23.24 -24.43 -11.52
CA THR A 74 24.70 -24.51 -11.39
C THR A 74 25.32 -23.76 -12.56
N LEU A 75 26.04 -22.70 -12.25
CA LEU A 75 26.73 -21.84 -13.22
C LEU A 75 28.20 -22.16 -13.23
N ASP A 76 28.82 -22.19 -14.40
CA ASP A 76 30.28 -22.26 -14.54
C ASP A 76 30.80 -20.85 -14.81
N VAL A 77 31.63 -20.35 -13.91
CA VAL A 77 32.28 -19.06 -14.03
C VAL A 77 33.78 -19.23 -13.91
N ASP A 78 34.48 -19.05 -15.02
CA ASP A 78 35.94 -19.24 -15.13
C ASP A 78 36.43 -20.60 -14.61
N GLY A 79 35.68 -21.68 -14.93
CA GLY A 79 35.97 -23.04 -14.50
C GLY A 79 35.62 -23.36 -13.05
N LYS A 80 35.01 -22.41 -12.32
CA LYS A 80 34.54 -22.59 -10.95
C LYS A 80 33.02 -22.71 -10.94
N LYS A 81 32.49 -23.71 -10.22
CA LYS A 81 31.05 -23.94 -10.14
C LYS A 81 30.40 -23.11 -9.02
N VAL A 82 29.43 -22.31 -9.36
CA VAL A 82 28.61 -21.51 -8.42
C VAL A 82 27.19 -22.06 -8.48
N ILE A 83 26.52 -22.21 -7.32
CA ILE A 83 25.12 -22.60 -7.27
C ILE A 83 24.31 -21.34 -6.95
N ALA A 84 23.40 -20.97 -7.85
CA ALA A 84 22.40 -19.90 -7.65
C ALA A 84 21.08 -20.55 -7.24
N ILE A 85 20.52 -20.10 -6.11
CA ILE A 85 19.24 -20.56 -5.57
C ILE A 85 18.31 -19.35 -5.54
N HIS A 86 17.35 -19.30 -6.45
CA HIS A 86 16.34 -18.26 -6.47
C HIS A 86 15.18 -18.65 -5.55
N ILE A 87 14.93 -17.87 -4.51
CA ILE A 87 13.82 -18.07 -3.58
C ILE A 87 12.73 -17.08 -3.91
N PRO A 88 11.56 -17.53 -4.40
CA PRO A 88 10.45 -16.64 -4.69
C PRO A 88 9.84 -16.06 -3.40
N ARG A 89 9.21 -14.89 -3.49
CA ARG A 89 8.31 -14.42 -2.43
C ARG A 89 7.16 -15.42 -2.30
N ALA A 90 6.93 -15.92 -1.10
CA ALA A 90 5.81 -16.81 -0.83
C ALA A 90 4.47 -16.11 -1.04
N ASP A 91 3.49 -16.83 -1.56
CA ASP A 91 2.11 -16.34 -1.60
C ASP A 91 1.61 -16.06 -0.17
N TYR A 92 0.73 -15.06 -0.03
CA TYR A 92 0.21 -14.67 1.29
C TYR A 92 -0.54 -15.81 2.00
N THR A 93 -1.11 -16.77 1.25
CA THR A 93 -1.85 -17.92 1.80
C THR A 93 -0.96 -18.95 2.49
N VAL A 94 0.34 -18.96 2.16
CA VAL A 94 1.31 -19.92 2.73
C VAL A 94 2.31 -19.25 3.67
N ARG A 95 2.28 -17.93 3.82
CA ARG A 95 3.08 -17.22 4.83
C ARG A 95 2.46 -17.35 6.23
N PRO A 96 3.26 -17.41 7.28
CA PRO A 96 4.71 -17.29 7.30
C PRO A 96 5.44 -18.58 6.92
N VAL A 97 6.55 -18.44 6.19
CA VAL A 97 7.51 -19.49 5.95
C VAL A 97 8.51 -19.52 7.10
N TYR A 98 8.59 -20.66 7.80
CA TYR A 98 9.43 -20.78 8.99
C TYR A 98 10.27 -22.07 8.98
N ILE A 99 11.32 -22.08 9.78
CA ILE A 99 12.28 -23.18 9.86
C ILE A 99 12.26 -23.85 11.24
N ASN A 100 12.85 -25.08 11.28
CA ASN A 100 13.05 -25.85 12.50
C ASN A 100 11.75 -26.11 13.29
N ASN A 101 10.65 -26.24 12.58
CA ASN A 101 9.31 -26.45 13.13
C ASN A 101 8.92 -25.43 14.25
N ASN A 102 9.45 -24.22 14.16
CA ASN A 102 9.27 -23.19 15.18
C ASN A 102 8.78 -21.88 14.55
N LEU A 103 7.46 -21.64 14.64
CA LEU A 103 6.82 -20.47 14.07
C LEU A 103 7.38 -19.14 14.65
N SER A 104 7.58 -19.07 15.96
CA SER A 104 7.95 -17.80 16.61
C SER A 104 9.43 -17.45 16.48
N ARG A 105 10.32 -18.44 16.47
CA ARG A 105 11.77 -18.25 16.39
C ARG A 105 12.38 -18.65 15.05
N GLY A 106 11.63 -19.33 14.20
CA GLY A 106 12.09 -19.78 12.90
C GLY A 106 11.58 -18.93 11.73
N THR A 107 10.79 -17.88 11.99
CA THR A 107 10.32 -16.97 10.95
C THR A 107 11.20 -15.74 10.87
N PHE A 108 11.77 -15.53 9.68
CA PHE A 108 12.67 -14.42 9.40
C PHE A 108 12.11 -13.50 8.34
N LYS A 109 12.55 -12.25 8.38
CA LYS A 109 12.33 -11.22 7.36
C LYS A 109 13.65 -10.64 6.90
N ARG A 110 13.73 -10.22 5.64
CA ARG A 110 14.87 -9.48 5.09
C ARG A 110 14.66 -8.00 5.34
N ASN A 111 15.64 -7.36 5.99
CA ASN A 111 15.70 -5.91 6.09
C ASN A 111 17.12 -5.45 5.73
N HIS A 112 17.23 -4.62 4.68
CA HIS A 112 18.52 -4.29 4.06
C HIS A 112 19.35 -5.54 3.74
N GLU A 113 20.52 -5.67 4.32
CA GLU A 113 21.46 -6.78 4.09
C GLU A 113 21.34 -7.91 5.12
N GLY A 114 20.48 -7.77 6.13
CA GLY A 114 20.35 -8.71 7.24
C GLY A 114 19.05 -9.51 7.26
N ASP A 115 19.14 -10.71 7.86
CA ASP A 115 18.00 -11.56 8.15
C ASP A 115 17.66 -11.41 9.64
N TYR A 116 16.43 -11.02 9.96
CA TYR A 116 15.96 -10.72 11.31
C TYR A 116 14.73 -11.55 11.64
N HIS A 117 14.60 -11.95 12.90
CA HIS A 117 13.35 -12.56 13.36
C HIS A 117 12.16 -11.63 13.17
N CYS A 118 11.05 -12.19 12.71
CA CYS A 118 9.78 -11.47 12.68
C CYS A 118 9.31 -11.19 14.11
N THR A 119 8.72 -10.02 14.30
CA THR A 119 8.03 -9.67 15.54
C THR A 119 6.73 -10.46 15.69
N GLU A 120 6.21 -10.57 16.92
CA GLU A 120 4.91 -11.21 17.16
C GLU A 120 3.76 -10.53 16.37
N GLN A 121 3.82 -9.22 16.19
CA GLN A 121 2.84 -8.45 15.42
C GLN A 121 2.88 -8.82 13.93
N GLU A 122 4.07 -8.97 13.35
CA GLU A 122 4.25 -9.40 11.95
C GLU A 122 3.76 -10.84 11.74
N LEU A 123 4.05 -11.75 12.68
CA LEU A 123 3.54 -13.12 12.62
C LEU A 123 2.01 -13.16 12.67
N LYS A 124 1.39 -12.43 13.60
CA LYS A 124 -0.07 -12.33 13.69
C LYS A 124 -0.68 -11.76 12.42
N MET A 125 -0.02 -10.78 11.79
CA MET A 125 -0.47 -10.21 10.51
C MET A 125 -0.41 -11.25 9.39
N MET A 126 0.72 -11.95 9.22
CA MET A 126 0.87 -13.00 8.18
C MET A 126 -0.18 -14.10 8.34
N LEU A 127 -0.42 -14.59 9.57
CA LEU A 127 -1.43 -15.60 9.86
C LEU A 127 -2.86 -15.12 9.55
N ARG A 128 -3.18 -13.86 9.85
CA ARG A 128 -4.47 -13.28 9.47
C ARG A 128 -4.62 -13.16 7.96
N ASP A 129 -3.56 -12.72 7.28
CA ASP A 129 -3.56 -12.56 5.82
C ASP A 129 -3.70 -13.89 5.08
N ALA A 130 -3.19 -14.98 5.65
CA ALA A 130 -3.37 -16.33 5.12
C ALA A 130 -4.84 -16.81 5.18
N ASN A 131 -5.67 -16.17 5.97
CA ASN A 131 -7.09 -16.50 6.03
C ASN A 131 -7.84 -15.91 4.81
N GLU A 132 -8.23 -16.77 3.87
CA GLU A 132 -8.93 -16.36 2.65
C GLU A 132 -10.36 -15.87 2.88
N SER A 133 -10.99 -16.19 4.02
CA SER A 133 -12.36 -15.78 4.35
C SER A 133 -12.51 -14.28 4.65
N GLY A 134 -11.39 -13.55 4.68
CA GLY A 134 -11.36 -12.15 5.11
C GLY A 134 -11.46 -11.99 6.63
N ASN A 135 -10.88 -10.91 7.14
CA ASN A 135 -10.86 -10.68 8.60
C ASN A 135 -12.07 -9.89 9.08
N ASP A 136 -12.71 -9.14 8.20
CA ASP A 136 -13.81 -8.23 8.51
C ASP A 136 -15.14 -8.95 8.82
N GLY A 137 -15.18 -10.27 8.65
CA GLY A 137 -16.28 -11.14 9.02
C GLY A 137 -16.29 -11.62 10.46
N LEU A 138 -15.28 -11.27 11.25
CA LEU A 138 -15.19 -11.67 12.64
C LEU A 138 -16.41 -11.16 13.43
N LEU A 139 -17.14 -12.07 14.10
CA LEU A 139 -18.20 -11.70 15.02
C LEU A 139 -17.59 -10.99 16.23
N LEU A 140 -18.12 -9.83 16.56
CA LEU A 140 -17.74 -9.06 17.74
C LEU A 140 -18.73 -9.37 18.87
N GLU A 141 -18.27 -10.06 19.90
CA GLU A 141 -19.08 -10.41 21.05
C GLU A 141 -19.58 -9.15 21.77
N HIS A 142 -20.86 -9.15 22.13
CA HIS A 142 -21.55 -8.07 22.83
C HIS A 142 -21.75 -6.76 22.04
N TYR A 143 -21.39 -6.70 20.76
CA TYR A 143 -21.71 -5.57 19.88
C TYR A 143 -23.00 -5.87 19.13
N THR A 144 -23.98 -4.96 19.28
CA THR A 144 -25.35 -5.12 18.79
C THR A 144 -25.79 -3.99 17.87
N MET A 145 -27.05 -3.99 17.46
CA MET A 145 -27.62 -2.87 16.67
C MET A 145 -27.62 -1.55 17.45
N ASP A 146 -27.53 -1.58 18.79
CA ASP A 146 -27.44 -0.36 19.61
C ASP A 146 -26.13 0.41 19.39
N ASP A 147 -25.08 -0.28 18.90
CA ASP A 147 -23.79 0.29 18.58
C ASP A 147 -23.71 0.89 17.17
N ILE A 148 -24.76 0.74 16.36
CA ILE A 148 -24.87 1.30 15.01
C ILE A 148 -25.39 2.72 15.04
N ASP A 149 -24.75 3.60 14.24
CA ASP A 149 -25.28 4.91 13.88
C ASP A 149 -26.31 4.75 12.76
N ILE A 150 -27.58 4.71 13.15
CA ILE A 150 -28.69 4.52 12.21
C ILE A 150 -28.71 5.59 11.10
N PRO A 151 -28.47 6.89 11.38
CA PRO A 151 -28.35 7.88 10.30
C PRO A 151 -27.29 7.55 9.25
N THR A 152 -26.15 6.98 9.66
CA THR A 152 -25.12 6.53 8.73
C THR A 152 -25.59 5.33 7.88
N LEU A 153 -26.22 4.34 8.51
CA LEU A 153 -26.77 3.18 7.81
C LEU A 153 -27.86 3.57 6.81
N GLU A 154 -28.72 4.52 7.16
CA GLU A 154 -29.77 5.04 6.27
C GLU A 154 -29.20 5.80 5.07
N ARG A 155 -28.10 6.55 5.23
CA ARG A 155 -27.42 7.18 4.09
C ARG A 155 -26.85 6.15 3.13
N PHE A 156 -26.28 5.06 3.67
CA PHE A 156 -25.80 3.94 2.86
C PHE A 156 -26.96 3.26 2.13
N ARG A 157 -28.08 2.99 2.81
CA ARG A 157 -29.30 2.44 2.21
C ARG A 157 -29.82 3.32 1.07
N GLN A 158 -29.84 4.64 1.27
CA GLN A 158 -30.28 5.58 0.23
C GLN A 158 -29.39 5.50 -1.03
N MET A 159 -28.06 5.40 -0.86
CA MET A 159 -27.15 5.23 -1.99
C MET A 159 -27.39 3.91 -2.70
N PHE A 160 -27.59 2.84 -1.94
CA PHE A 160 -27.91 1.50 -2.47
C PHE A 160 -29.25 1.53 -3.25
N GLN A 161 -30.30 2.12 -2.69
CA GLN A 161 -31.61 2.22 -3.31
C GLN A 161 -31.57 3.05 -4.61
N ASN A 162 -30.78 4.10 -4.66
CA ASN A 162 -30.63 4.92 -5.87
C ASN A 162 -30.03 4.12 -7.04
N LEU A 163 -29.14 3.16 -6.76
CA LEU A 163 -28.54 2.29 -7.77
C LEU A 163 -29.38 1.02 -8.06
N HIS A 164 -30.14 0.57 -7.07
CA HIS A 164 -30.90 -0.67 -7.13
C HIS A 164 -32.34 -0.44 -6.65
N PRO A 165 -33.18 0.36 -7.36
CA PRO A 165 -34.48 0.83 -6.88
C PRO A 165 -35.45 -0.32 -6.60
N GLU A 166 -35.39 -1.41 -7.34
CA GLU A 166 -36.31 -2.54 -7.19
C GLU A 166 -35.74 -3.70 -6.37
N HIS A 167 -34.60 -3.48 -5.69
CA HIS A 167 -33.95 -4.56 -4.95
C HIS A 167 -34.74 -4.92 -3.67
N PRO A 168 -34.97 -6.23 -3.39
CA PRO A 168 -35.81 -6.65 -2.24
C PRO A 168 -35.28 -6.14 -0.88
N TRP A 169 -33.97 -5.91 -0.76
CA TRP A 169 -33.36 -5.43 0.48
C TRP A 169 -33.74 -4.00 0.83
N ASN A 170 -34.31 -3.24 -0.09
CA ASN A 170 -34.76 -1.86 0.17
C ASN A 170 -35.83 -1.77 1.25
N SER A 171 -36.69 -2.80 1.38
CA SER A 171 -37.76 -2.89 2.38
C SER A 171 -37.37 -3.64 3.67
N ALA A 172 -36.12 -4.15 3.74
CA ALA A 172 -35.66 -4.92 4.89
C ALA A 172 -35.52 -4.02 6.14
N GLU A 173 -35.80 -4.58 7.31
CA GLU A 173 -35.47 -3.97 8.61
C GLU A 173 -33.95 -3.70 8.71
N HIS A 174 -33.53 -2.75 9.55
CA HIS A 174 -32.10 -2.37 9.67
C HIS A 174 -31.18 -3.55 9.95
N LYS A 175 -31.56 -4.43 10.89
CA LYS A 175 -30.79 -5.62 11.24
C LYS A 175 -30.69 -6.58 10.05
N GLU A 176 -31.81 -6.83 9.37
CA GLU A 176 -31.85 -7.71 8.20
C GLU A 176 -31.03 -7.11 7.04
N PHE A 177 -31.20 -5.82 6.78
CA PHE A 177 -30.43 -5.12 5.76
C PHE A 177 -28.92 -5.24 6.02
N LEU A 178 -28.48 -4.98 7.25
CA LEU A 178 -27.08 -5.09 7.64
C LEU A 178 -26.58 -6.54 7.58
N THR A 179 -27.45 -7.51 7.92
CA THR A 179 -27.13 -8.95 7.81
C THR A 179 -26.88 -9.36 6.35
N ASN A 180 -27.70 -8.87 5.43
CA ASN A 180 -27.57 -9.17 4.00
C ASN A 180 -26.24 -8.66 3.40
N PHE A 181 -25.69 -7.58 3.95
CA PHE A 181 -24.37 -7.06 3.62
C PHE A 181 -23.22 -7.72 4.42
N GLY A 182 -23.53 -8.61 5.35
CA GLY A 182 -22.55 -9.26 6.21
C GLY A 182 -22.01 -8.37 7.34
N GLY A 183 -22.66 -7.24 7.63
CA GLY A 183 -22.33 -6.36 8.75
C GLY A 183 -22.88 -6.82 10.10
N TYR A 184 -23.87 -7.72 10.07
CA TYR A 184 -24.39 -8.47 11.23
C TYR A 184 -24.38 -9.97 10.90
N THR A 185 -24.12 -10.82 11.89
CA THR A 185 -24.04 -12.27 11.64
C THR A 185 -24.51 -13.07 12.86
N LYS A 186 -24.87 -14.34 12.58
CA LYS A 186 -25.13 -15.34 13.61
C LYS A 186 -24.19 -16.51 13.40
N GLU A 187 -23.37 -16.80 14.40
CA GLU A 187 -22.54 -17.99 14.38
C GLU A 187 -23.37 -19.24 14.57
N ARG A 188 -23.36 -20.13 13.57
CA ARG A 188 -24.21 -21.31 13.55
C ARG A 188 -23.85 -22.34 14.61
N ARG A 189 -22.58 -22.42 15.01
CA ARG A 189 -22.06 -23.39 15.96
C ARG A 189 -22.42 -23.05 17.40
N THR A 190 -22.23 -21.78 17.79
CA THR A 190 -22.44 -21.29 19.17
C THR A 190 -23.85 -20.72 19.39
N GLY A 191 -24.49 -20.28 18.30
CA GLY A 191 -25.75 -19.54 18.34
C GLY A 191 -25.58 -18.06 18.69
N GLY A 192 -24.35 -17.60 18.95
CA GLY A 192 -24.04 -16.18 19.20
C GLY A 192 -24.33 -15.33 17.98
N GLU A 193 -24.89 -14.14 18.20
CA GLU A 193 -25.15 -13.18 17.13
C GLU A 193 -24.70 -11.77 17.53
N GLY A 194 -24.34 -10.94 16.54
CA GLY A 194 -23.88 -9.57 16.76
C GLY A 194 -23.30 -8.94 15.51
N LEU A 195 -22.72 -7.76 15.70
CA LEU A 195 -22.04 -7.07 14.63
C LEU A 195 -20.79 -7.83 14.19
N THR A 196 -20.50 -7.76 12.92
CA THR A 196 -19.17 -8.14 12.41
C THR A 196 -18.22 -6.95 12.51
N MET A 197 -16.91 -7.22 12.37
CA MET A 197 -15.92 -6.16 12.27
C MET A 197 -16.26 -5.18 11.15
N ALA A 198 -16.73 -5.67 9.98
CA ALA A 198 -17.21 -4.83 8.88
C ALA A 198 -18.38 -3.94 9.29
N GLY A 199 -19.38 -4.48 9.97
CA GLY A 199 -20.57 -3.73 10.38
C GLY A 199 -20.23 -2.59 11.34
N LEU A 200 -19.44 -2.88 12.37
CA LEU A 200 -19.03 -1.88 13.36
C LEU A 200 -18.14 -0.80 12.73
N LEU A 201 -17.13 -1.18 11.95
CA LEU A 201 -16.22 -0.23 11.31
C LEU A 201 -16.92 0.67 10.29
N MET A 202 -17.86 0.14 9.53
CA MET A 202 -18.58 0.89 8.48
C MET A 202 -19.66 1.80 9.03
N PHE A 203 -20.39 1.37 10.05
CA PHE A 203 -21.63 2.02 10.46
C PHE A 203 -21.73 2.28 11.97
N GLY A 204 -20.71 1.90 12.75
CA GLY A 204 -20.73 2.05 14.19
C GLY A 204 -20.76 3.50 14.64
N LYS A 205 -21.32 3.72 15.84
CA LYS A 205 -21.13 4.96 16.60
C LYS A 205 -19.66 5.13 16.96
N GLY A 206 -19.19 6.36 17.06
CA GLY A 206 -17.78 6.64 17.27
C GLY A 206 -17.20 6.06 18.57
N LEU A 207 -17.99 5.98 19.66
CA LEU A 207 -17.50 5.39 20.93
C LEU A 207 -17.27 3.87 20.81
N PRO A 208 -18.24 3.03 20.41
CA PRO A 208 -18.04 1.59 20.21
C PRO A 208 -16.90 1.26 19.24
N VAL A 209 -16.75 2.04 18.16
CA VAL A 209 -15.64 1.86 17.22
C VAL A 209 -14.29 2.07 17.91
N ARG A 210 -14.14 3.12 18.73
CA ARG A 210 -12.89 3.40 19.44
C ARG A 210 -12.62 2.42 20.58
N GLU A 211 -13.64 1.94 21.25
CA GLU A 211 -13.48 0.92 22.32
C GLU A 211 -12.96 -0.40 21.74
N ARG A 212 -13.40 -0.76 20.54
CA ARG A 212 -12.97 -2.01 19.91
C ARG A 212 -11.67 -1.87 19.12
N PHE A 213 -11.43 -0.70 18.53
CA PHE A 213 -10.30 -0.38 17.67
C PHE A 213 -9.62 0.89 18.18
N ASP A 214 -9.07 0.83 19.38
CA ASP A 214 -8.43 1.94 20.11
C ASP A 214 -7.27 2.59 19.34
N ASN A 215 -6.63 1.82 18.46
CA ASN A 215 -5.53 2.28 17.61
C ASN A 215 -5.99 2.81 16.24
N LEU A 216 -7.29 2.72 15.91
CA LEU A 216 -7.80 3.21 14.64
C LEU A 216 -7.87 4.74 14.65
N ARG A 217 -7.08 5.36 13.78
CA ARG A 217 -7.12 6.78 13.50
C ARG A 217 -7.47 7.02 12.04
N MET A 218 -8.34 8.00 11.80
CA MET A 218 -8.74 8.43 10.45
C MET A 218 -8.49 9.93 10.34
N ASP A 219 -7.54 10.31 9.50
CA ASP A 219 -7.13 11.69 9.32
C ASP A 219 -7.19 12.10 7.84
N TYR A 220 -7.86 13.21 7.53
CA TYR A 220 -7.68 13.93 6.29
C TYR A 220 -7.03 15.27 6.58
N ILE A 221 -6.00 15.65 5.82
CA ILE A 221 -5.25 16.88 6.01
C ILE A 221 -5.04 17.54 4.64
N ASP A 222 -5.64 18.70 4.44
CA ASP A 222 -5.37 19.53 3.25
C ASP A 222 -4.19 20.45 3.52
N LYS A 223 -3.12 20.23 2.78
CA LYS A 223 -1.87 21.01 2.80
C LYS A 223 -1.69 21.80 1.52
N SER A 224 -2.74 21.94 0.74
CA SER A 224 -2.73 22.78 -0.47
C SER A 224 -2.94 24.25 -0.13
N ASN A 225 -2.42 25.14 -0.97
CA ASN A 225 -2.59 26.59 -0.89
C ASN A 225 -2.25 27.20 0.48
N LEU A 226 -1.23 26.67 1.18
CA LEU A 226 -0.82 27.16 2.50
C LEU A 226 -0.26 28.58 2.41
N ILE A 227 -0.71 29.46 3.32
CA ILE A 227 -0.26 30.84 3.44
C ILE A 227 0.50 31.02 4.77
N GLY A 228 1.71 31.56 4.70
CA GLY A 228 2.54 31.81 5.88
C GLY A 228 2.93 30.52 6.63
N ASP A 229 2.70 30.50 7.94
CA ASP A 229 3.08 29.39 8.84
C ASP A 229 1.91 28.39 9.08
N GLN A 230 0.89 28.41 8.24
CA GLN A 230 -0.24 27.47 8.33
C GLN A 230 0.27 26.03 8.14
N ARG A 231 -0.22 25.12 9.00
CA ARG A 231 0.10 23.68 8.93
C ARG A 231 -0.84 22.92 7.98
N HIS A 232 -2.05 23.40 7.81
CA HIS A 232 -3.11 22.84 6.95
C HIS A 232 -4.12 23.93 6.61
N SER A 233 -4.76 23.82 5.48
CA SER A 233 -5.87 24.69 5.05
C SER A 233 -7.22 24.11 5.45
N ASP A 234 -7.32 22.76 5.52
CA ASP A 234 -8.51 22.03 5.97
C ASP A 234 -8.07 20.73 6.65
N ARG A 235 -8.89 20.24 7.57
CA ARG A 235 -8.61 19.01 8.32
C ARG A 235 -9.90 18.32 8.73
N LEU A 236 -9.91 16.99 8.66
CA LEU A 236 -10.89 16.12 9.27
C LEU A 236 -10.18 15.16 10.21
N THR A 237 -10.41 15.28 11.48
CA THR A 237 -10.04 14.29 12.50
C THR A 237 -11.23 14.08 13.40
N TYR A 238 -11.18 13.09 14.25
CA TYR A 238 -12.25 12.91 15.22
C TYR A 238 -12.21 14.02 16.27
N ASP A 239 -13.31 14.77 16.35
CA ASP A 239 -13.52 15.88 17.28
C ASP A 239 -14.92 15.83 17.96
N GLY A 240 -15.69 14.77 17.73
CA GLY A 240 -17.03 14.58 18.23
C GLY A 240 -18.14 15.22 17.39
N THR A 241 -17.80 15.92 16.30
CA THR A 241 -18.81 16.53 15.40
C THR A 241 -19.38 15.55 14.38
N TRP A 242 -18.77 14.39 14.24
CA TRP A 242 -19.20 13.33 13.33
C TRP A 242 -18.95 11.94 13.92
N GLU A 243 -19.73 10.95 13.53
CA GLU A 243 -19.51 9.55 13.91
C GLU A 243 -18.30 8.98 13.17
N ASN A 244 -17.30 8.58 13.96
CA ASN A 244 -15.98 8.16 13.50
C ASN A 244 -16.00 6.73 12.93
N ASN A 245 -16.75 6.53 11.84
CA ASN A 245 -16.78 5.28 11.10
C ASN A 245 -16.27 5.46 9.66
N LEU A 246 -15.94 4.35 9.02
CA LEU A 246 -15.29 4.36 7.70
C LEU A 246 -16.19 4.92 6.60
N PHE A 247 -17.49 4.65 6.64
CA PHE A 247 -18.42 5.16 5.63
C PHE A 247 -18.51 6.68 5.68
N ASN A 248 -18.66 7.27 6.87
CA ASN A 248 -18.68 8.72 7.03
C ASN A 248 -17.34 9.35 6.63
N PHE A 249 -16.22 8.74 7.01
CA PHE A 249 -14.89 9.22 6.62
C PHE A 249 -14.76 9.32 5.09
N ILE A 250 -15.06 8.24 4.38
CA ILE A 250 -14.99 8.18 2.92
C ILE A 250 -15.93 9.19 2.27
N ARG A 251 -17.17 9.26 2.75
CA ARG A 251 -18.20 10.16 2.24
C ARG A 251 -17.81 11.64 2.37
N ILE A 252 -17.07 12.00 3.41
CA ILE A 252 -16.57 13.36 3.62
C ILE A 252 -15.30 13.63 2.81
N VAL A 253 -14.39 12.66 2.72
CA VAL A 253 -13.06 12.85 2.12
C VAL A 253 -13.12 12.86 0.58
N ILE A 254 -13.88 11.96 -0.05
CA ILE A 254 -13.95 11.88 -1.51
C ILE A 254 -14.35 13.22 -2.15
N PRO A 255 -15.42 13.92 -1.73
CA PRO A 255 -15.76 15.23 -2.27
C PRO A 255 -14.66 16.28 -2.09
N LYS A 256 -13.94 16.25 -0.96
CA LYS A 256 -12.81 17.17 -0.70
C LYS A 256 -11.63 16.94 -1.66
N LEU A 257 -11.36 15.70 -2.06
CA LEU A 257 -10.32 15.37 -3.03
C LEU A 257 -10.72 15.69 -4.47
N THR A 258 -12.02 15.54 -4.80
CA THR A 258 -12.50 15.69 -6.18
C THR A 258 -12.99 17.09 -6.51
N ARG A 259 -13.19 17.96 -5.52
CA ARG A 259 -13.74 19.31 -5.70
C ARG A 259 -12.97 20.16 -6.72
N ASP A 260 -11.63 20.11 -6.64
CA ASP A 260 -10.76 20.98 -7.42
C ASP A 260 -10.25 20.32 -8.72
N LEU A 261 -10.72 19.11 -9.01
CA LEU A 261 -10.39 18.44 -10.27
C LEU A 261 -11.09 19.11 -11.46
N PRO A 262 -10.42 19.23 -12.60
CA PRO A 262 -11.06 19.73 -13.82
C PRO A 262 -12.29 18.87 -14.18
N ARG A 263 -13.45 19.52 -14.28
CA ARG A 263 -14.71 18.89 -14.70
C ARG A 263 -15.04 19.40 -16.11
N PRO A 264 -14.58 18.74 -17.17
CA PRO A 264 -14.98 19.12 -18.52
C PRO A 264 -16.50 18.91 -18.66
N PHE A 265 -17.15 19.82 -19.35
CA PHE A 265 -18.55 19.62 -19.70
C PHE A 265 -18.65 18.41 -20.65
N SER A 266 -19.29 17.36 -20.18
CA SER A 266 -19.55 16.15 -20.98
C SER A 266 -21.01 15.78 -20.88
N MET A 267 -21.59 15.42 -22.03
CA MET A 267 -22.97 14.96 -22.16
C MET A 267 -22.97 13.53 -22.66
N ASP A 268 -23.77 12.66 -22.04
CA ASP A 268 -24.12 11.37 -22.59
C ASP A 268 -25.62 11.42 -22.98
N GLY A 269 -25.85 11.62 -24.28
CA GLY A 269 -27.17 11.97 -24.77
C GLY A 269 -27.67 13.29 -24.18
N VAL A 270 -28.77 13.24 -23.42
CA VAL A 270 -29.36 14.40 -22.73
C VAL A 270 -28.96 14.50 -21.26
N VAL A 271 -28.16 13.56 -20.74
CA VAL A 271 -27.74 13.51 -19.35
C VAL A 271 -26.33 14.07 -19.20
N ARG A 272 -26.15 15.02 -18.29
CA ARG A 272 -24.83 15.54 -17.96
C ARG A 272 -24.02 14.49 -17.20
N GLN A 273 -22.82 14.17 -17.70
CA GLN A 273 -21.87 13.35 -16.97
C GLN A 273 -20.99 14.22 -16.07
N ASP A 274 -21.29 14.21 -14.78
CA ASP A 274 -20.48 14.92 -13.77
C ASP A 274 -19.36 14.05 -13.18
N ASP A 275 -19.35 12.76 -13.48
CA ASP A 275 -18.42 11.77 -12.89
C ASP A 275 -17.24 11.50 -13.86
N THR A 276 -16.19 12.31 -13.72
CA THR A 276 -14.98 12.16 -14.54
C THR A 276 -14.22 10.87 -14.21
N LEU A 277 -13.42 10.37 -15.18
CA LEU A 277 -12.58 9.19 -14.97
C LEU A 277 -11.63 9.38 -13.77
N GLN A 278 -11.12 10.61 -13.56
CA GLN A 278 -10.27 10.95 -12.41
C GLN A 278 -11.03 10.89 -11.08
N ALA A 279 -12.30 11.35 -11.07
CA ALA A 279 -13.13 11.25 -9.86
C ALA A 279 -13.45 9.79 -9.52
N LYS A 280 -13.72 8.94 -10.52
CA LYS A 280 -13.88 7.50 -10.34
C LYS A 280 -12.60 6.87 -9.79
N ALA A 281 -11.45 7.21 -10.34
CA ALA A 281 -10.15 6.70 -9.90
C ALA A 281 -9.79 7.12 -8.47
N ILE A 282 -10.12 8.36 -8.04
CA ILE A 282 -9.94 8.79 -6.65
C ILE A 282 -10.86 8.01 -5.71
N ARG A 283 -12.12 7.82 -6.10
CA ARG A 283 -13.06 7.01 -5.33
C ARG A 283 -12.55 5.59 -5.16
N GLU A 284 -12.06 5.00 -6.23
CA GLU A 284 -11.43 3.68 -6.22
C GLU A 284 -10.19 3.64 -5.31
N ALA A 285 -9.30 4.64 -5.39
CA ALA A 285 -8.11 4.71 -4.55
C ALA A 285 -8.45 4.80 -3.05
N VAL A 286 -9.43 5.62 -2.67
CA VAL A 286 -9.89 5.77 -1.28
C VAL A 286 -10.59 4.49 -0.80
N THR A 287 -11.37 3.85 -1.64
CA THR A 287 -12.00 2.55 -1.34
C THR A 287 -10.94 1.47 -1.14
N ASN A 288 -9.95 1.38 -2.04
CA ASN A 288 -8.84 0.44 -1.95
C ASN A 288 -8.03 0.64 -0.66
N MET A 289 -7.78 1.88 -0.25
CA MET A 289 -7.13 2.19 1.01
C MET A 289 -7.85 1.51 2.19
N VAL A 290 -9.19 1.49 2.21
CA VAL A 290 -9.98 0.86 3.29
C VAL A 290 -10.03 -0.66 3.15
N ILE A 291 -10.36 -1.20 1.97
CA ILE A 291 -10.56 -2.64 1.82
C ILE A 291 -9.26 -3.46 1.95
N HIS A 292 -8.10 -2.81 1.77
CA HIS A 292 -6.79 -3.43 1.96
C HIS A 292 -6.16 -3.15 3.33
N SER A 293 -6.77 -2.32 4.18
CA SER A 293 -6.27 -2.03 5.53
C SER A 293 -6.31 -3.24 6.46
N ASP A 294 -5.30 -3.38 7.30
CA ASP A 294 -5.34 -4.25 8.48
C ASP A 294 -5.70 -3.44 9.72
N PHE A 295 -6.97 -3.47 10.11
CA PHE A 295 -7.47 -2.75 11.28
C PHE A 295 -7.07 -3.35 12.63
N MET A 296 -6.31 -4.45 12.61
CA MET A 296 -5.80 -5.13 13.81
C MET A 296 -4.34 -4.75 14.13
N VAL A 297 -3.71 -3.92 13.30
CA VAL A 297 -2.38 -3.36 13.56
C VAL A 297 -2.50 -1.88 13.92
N ASN A 298 -1.51 -1.39 14.67
CA ASN A 298 -1.42 0.04 14.96
C ASN A 298 -1.12 0.79 13.66
N GLY A 299 -1.96 1.76 13.34
CA GLY A 299 -1.77 2.53 12.13
C GLY A 299 -2.83 3.59 11.92
N VAL A 300 -2.65 4.37 10.87
CA VAL A 300 -3.53 5.51 10.54
C VAL A 300 -4.02 5.35 9.13
N LEU A 301 -5.34 5.42 8.94
CA LEU A 301 -5.93 5.77 7.66
C LEU A 301 -5.73 7.26 7.45
N LYS A 302 -4.78 7.64 6.61
CA LYS A 302 -4.44 9.03 6.40
C LYS A 302 -4.53 9.42 4.93
N VAL A 303 -5.24 10.49 4.67
CA VAL A 303 -5.33 11.12 3.35
C VAL A 303 -4.76 12.53 3.45
N GLU A 304 -3.70 12.80 2.72
CA GLU A 304 -3.07 14.11 2.64
C GLU A 304 -3.22 14.66 1.23
N LYS A 305 -3.72 15.89 1.14
CA LYS A 305 -3.85 16.61 -0.11
C LYS A 305 -2.80 17.72 -0.16
N TYR A 306 -2.03 17.76 -1.22
CA TYR A 306 -1.04 18.79 -1.53
C TYR A 306 -1.43 19.53 -2.81
N ASP A 307 -0.70 20.59 -3.15
CA ASP A 307 -0.94 21.35 -4.39
C ASP A 307 -0.80 20.49 -5.65
N ASP A 308 0.02 19.44 -5.58
CA ASP A 308 0.51 18.68 -6.73
C ASP A 308 0.32 17.15 -6.59
N CYS A 309 -0.18 16.68 -5.46
CA CYS A 309 -0.46 15.26 -5.27
C CYS A 309 -1.46 14.98 -4.15
N PHE A 310 -2.02 13.78 -4.18
CA PHE A 310 -2.72 13.15 -3.07
C PHE A 310 -1.88 12.00 -2.54
N VAL A 311 -1.82 11.87 -1.23
CA VAL A 311 -1.13 10.77 -0.55
C VAL A 311 -2.10 10.03 0.34
N LEU A 312 -2.31 8.76 0.04
CA LEU A 312 -3.18 7.87 0.79
C LEU A 312 -2.31 6.85 1.53
N THR A 313 -2.50 6.74 2.83
CA THR A 313 -1.73 5.80 3.67
C THR A 313 -2.69 4.91 4.45
N ASN A 314 -2.45 3.61 4.46
CA ASN A 314 -3.23 2.65 5.21
C ASN A 314 -2.35 1.63 5.94
N PRO A 315 -2.79 1.12 7.12
CA PRO A 315 -2.09 0.09 7.85
C PRO A 315 -2.17 -1.28 7.17
N GLY A 316 -1.16 -2.10 7.39
CA GLY A 316 -0.98 -3.43 6.78
C GLY A 316 -0.02 -3.42 5.61
N LEU A 317 0.41 -4.60 5.17
CA LEU A 317 1.30 -4.78 4.03
C LEU A 317 0.53 -5.33 2.82
N LEU A 318 1.15 -5.30 1.66
CA LEU A 318 0.55 -5.80 0.43
C LEU A 318 0.43 -7.33 0.44
N LYS A 319 -0.75 -7.85 0.12
CA LYS A 319 -0.95 -9.30 -0.07
C LYS A 319 -0.32 -9.78 -1.38
N LEU A 320 -0.41 -8.98 -2.43
CA LEU A 320 0.14 -9.25 -3.76
C LEU A 320 1.45 -8.49 -4.00
N PRO A 321 2.35 -9.00 -4.85
CA PRO A 321 3.50 -8.25 -5.33
C PRO A 321 3.09 -6.95 -6.05
N ILE A 322 3.90 -5.92 -5.92
CA ILE A 322 3.63 -4.59 -6.52
C ILE A 322 3.46 -4.70 -8.04
N GLU A 323 4.29 -5.49 -8.70
CA GLU A 323 4.25 -5.71 -10.16
C GLU A 323 2.91 -6.28 -10.60
N GLN A 324 2.35 -7.21 -9.83
CA GLN A 324 1.05 -7.82 -10.11
C GLN A 324 -0.08 -6.82 -9.91
N ILE A 325 -0.01 -5.96 -8.90
CA ILE A 325 -0.99 -4.89 -8.67
C ILE A 325 -0.99 -3.92 -9.86
N TYR A 326 0.19 -3.52 -10.36
CA TYR A 326 0.30 -2.65 -11.53
C TYR A 326 -0.20 -3.31 -12.81
N LYS A 327 -0.02 -4.62 -12.95
CA LYS A 327 -0.52 -5.39 -14.10
C LYS A 327 -2.05 -5.52 -14.07
N GLY A 328 -2.62 -5.61 -12.86
CA GLY A 328 -4.06 -5.86 -12.67
C GLY A 328 -4.48 -7.31 -12.94
N GLY A 329 -5.77 -7.53 -12.98
CA GLY A 329 -6.38 -8.86 -13.23
C GLY A 329 -6.68 -9.64 -11.96
N GLU A 330 -6.00 -9.36 -10.85
CA GLU A 330 -6.27 -9.94 -9.54
C GLU A 330 -6.42 -8.89 -8.47
N SER A 331 -7.31 -9.15 -7.51
CA SER A 331 -7.48 -8.35 -6.30
C SER A 331 -7.71 -9.28 -5.11
N LYS A 332 -6.98 -9.07 -4.03
CA LYS A 332 -7.06 -9.86 -2.80
C LYS A 332 -7.34 -8.93 -1.63
N ALA A 333 -8.57 -8.43 -1.57
CA ALA A 333 -9.00 -7.57 -0.48
C ALA A 333 -8.83 -8.26 0.88
N ARG A 334 -8.35 -7.53 1.88
CA ARG A 334 -8.28 -8.00 3.26
C ARG A 334 -9.66 -7.96 3.91
N ASN A 335 -10.50 -7.01 3.48
CA ASN A 335 -11.84 -6.75 4.02
C ASN A 335 -12.90 -6.97 2.92
N GLN A 336 -13.23 -8.24 2.66
CA GLN A 336 -14.09 -8.66 1.55
C GLN A 336 -15.55 -8.22 1.73
N ARG A 337 -16.07 -8.17 2.97
CA ARG A 337 -17.43 -7.70 3.24
C ARG A 337 -17.54 -6.20 2.96
N MET A 338 -16.56 -5.41 3.41
CA MET A 338 -16.50 -3.98 3.10
C MET A 338 -16.37 -3.75 1.59
N GLN A 339 -15.57 -4.56 0.89
CA GLN A 339 -15.47 -4.49 -0.57
C GLN A 339 -16.84 -4.70 -1.23
N ASN A 340 -17.61 -5.70 -0.78
CA ASN A 340 -18.96 -5.93 -1.29
C ASN A 340 -19.90 -4.75 -0.97
N MET A 341 -19.85 -4.21 0.26
CA MET A 341 -20.64 -3.02 0.64
C MET A 341 -20.34 -1.85 -0.30
N PHE A 342 -19.07 -1.52 -0.54
CA PHE A 342 -18.69 -0.42 -1.43
C PHE A 342 -19.11 -0.67 -2.88
N ARG A 343 -18.95 -1.88 -3.38
CA ARG A 343 -19.39 -2.26 -4.73
C ARG A 343 -20.89 -2.03 -4.92
N MET A 344 -21.69 -2.40 -3.93
CA MET A 344 -23.15 -2.28 -4.00
C MET A 344 -23.67 -0.83 -3.97
N ILE A 345 -22.84 0.10 -3.59
CA ILE A 345 -23.14 1.54 -3.66
C ILE A 345 -22.35 2.27 -4.78
N GLY A 346 -21.71 1.52 -5.69
CA GLY A 346 -20.98 2.09 -6.83
C GLY A 346 -19.64 2.73 -6.49
N TYR A 347 -19.03 2.37 -5.34
CA TYR A 347 -17.73 2.89 -4.89
C TYR A 347 -16.55 1.96 -5.19
N GLY A 348 -16.76 0.83 -5.77
CA GLY A 348 -15.73 -0.09 -6.21
C GLY A 348 -16.11 -0.71 -7.54
N GLU A 349 -15.12 -0.98 -8.39
CA GLU A 349 -15.33 -1.71 -9.63
C GLU A 349 -15.17 -3.23 -9.43
N ASN A 350 -15.35 -3.99 -10.51
CA ASN A 350 -15.21 -5.44 -10.51
C ASN A 350 -13.77 -5.89 -10.19
N LEU A 351 -13.64 -7.08 -9.65
CA LEU A 351 -12.40 -7.74 -9.24
C LEU A 351 -11.24 -7.54 -10.23
N GLY A 352 -10.17 -6.89 -9.76
CA GLY A 352 -8.91 -6.76 -10.49
C GLY A 352 -8.80 -5.59 -11.47
N SER A 353 -9.84 -4.78 -11.66
CA SER A 353 -9.82 -3.59 -12.53
C SER A 353 -9.46 -2.29 -11.82
N GLY A 354 -9.46 -2.27 -10.48
CA GLY A 354 -9.35 -1.05 -9.67
C GLY A 354 -8.06 -0.27 -9.86
N PHE A 355 -6.90 -0.91 -9.67
CA PHE A 355 -5.62 -0.21 -9.85
C PHE A 355 -5.34 0.16 -11.33
N PRO A 356 -5.62 -0.70 -12.33
CA PRO A 356 -5.61 -0.33 -13.74
C PRO A 356 -6.51 0.88 -14.08
N LEU A 357 -7.69 1.03 -13.47
CA LEU A 357 -8.53 2.21 -13.63
C LEU A 357 -7.80 3.48 -13.18
N ILE A 358 -7.14 3.43 -12.02
CA ILE A 358 -6.34 4.55 -11.50
C ILE A 358 -5.21 4.90 -12.48
N LEU A 359 -4.48 3.89 -12.97
CA LEU A 359 -3.39 4.09 -13.94
C LEU A 359 -3.91 4.72 -15.24
N ASN A 360 -5.03 4.23 -15.76
CA ASN A 360 -5.64 4.74 -17.00
C ASN A 360 -6.10 6.20 -16.84
N ALA A 361 -6.78 6.53 -15.74
CA ALA A 361 -7.23 7.88 -15.43
C ALA A 361 -6.08 8.89 -15.36
N TRP A 362 -4.96 8.49 -14.77
CA TRP A 362 -3.75 9.32 -14.66
C TRP A 362 -3.05 9.47 -16.01
N ASN A 363 -2.98 8.38 -16.79
CA ASN A 363 -2.38 8.40 -18.12
C ASN A 363 -3.16 9.28 -19.11
N GLU A 364 -4.50 9.29 -19.03
CA GLU A 364 -5.36 10.16 -19.85
C GLU A 364 -5.02 11.65 -19.68
N LYS A 365 -4.69 12.06 -18.45
CA LYS A 365 -4.27 13.44 -18.13
C LYS A 365 -2.78 13.70 -18.36
N HIS A 366 -2.04 12.70 -18.82
CA HIS A 366 -0.58 12.78 -18.92
C HIS A 366 0.11 13.12 -17.61
N TRP A 367 -0.51 12.75 -16.47
CA TRP A 367 0.09 12.92 -15.15
C TRP A 367 1.15 11.87 -14.87
N LEU A 368 2.01 12.13 -13.90
CA LEU A 368 2.99 11.16 -13.42
C LEU A 368 2.29 9.88 -12.94
N LYS A 369 2.93 8.75 -13.21
CA LYS A 369 2.38 7.44 -12.84
C LYS A 369 2.15 7.38 -11.33
N PRO A 370 0.98 6.89 -10.87
CA PRO A 370 0.75 6.59 -9.46
C PRO A 370 1.85 5.73 -8.85
N GLU A 371 2.31 6.07 -7.66
CA GLU A 371 3.38 5.37 -6.95
C GLU A 371 2.80 4.63 -5.73
N LEU A 372 2.95 3.31 -5.71
CA LEU A 372 2.59 2.46 -4.59
C LEU A 372 3.86 2.01 -3.87
N LEU A 373 3.95 2.34 -2.59
CA LEU A 373 5.11 2.05 -1.74
C LEU A 373 4.68 1.24 -0.51
N GLU A 374 5.27 0.08 -0.32
CA GLU A 374 5.17 -0.69 0.91
C GLU A 374 6.28 -0.25 1.88
N GLN A 375 5.92 -0.03 3.13
CA GLN A 375 6.83 0.41 4.21
C GLN A 375 6.77 -0.62 5.36
N PRO A 376 7.55 -1.70 5.28
CA PRO A 376 7.48 -2.81 6.24
C PRO A 376 7.79 -2.41 7.68
N GLU A 377 8.71 -1.46 7.88
CA GLU A 377 9.10 -0.99 9.22
C GLU A 377 7.96 -0.28 9.95
N LEU A 378 7.03 0.31 9.17
CA LEU A 378 5.86 1.04 9.68
C LEU A 378 4.58 0.22 9.55
N LEU A 379 4.64 -1.00 9.00
CA LEU A 379 3.51 -1.87 8.68
C LEU A 379 2.41 -1.11 7.93
N GLN A 380 2.78 -0.36 6.90
CA GLN A 380 1.84 0.46 6.13
C GLN A 380 2.13 0.46 4.64
N VAL A 381 1.11 0.82 3.87
CA VAL A 381 1.19 1.06 2.43
C VAL A 381 0.85 2.51 2.15
N LYS A 382 1.58 3.12 1.22
CA LYS A 382 1.41 4.49 0.79
C LYS A 382 1.18 4.54 -0.72
N LEU A 383 0.06 5.13 -1.14
CA LEU A 383 -0.23 5.43 -2.54
C LEU A 383 -0.09 6.93 -2.77
N THR A 384 0.77 7.34 -3.69
CA THR A 384 0.92 8.74 -4.12
C THR A 384 0.35 8.92 -5.51
N LEU A 385 -0.60 9.83 -5.63
CA LEU A 385 -1.30 10.18 -6.86
C LEU A 385 -0.89 11.60 -7.29
N HIS A 386 0.09 11.72 -8.17
CA HIS A 386 0.59 13.01 -8.64
C HIS A 386 -0.38 13.64 -9.66
N ILE A 387 -0.78 14.89 -9.43
CA ILE A 387 -1.60 15.69 -10.35
C ILE A 387 -0.74 16.65 -11.19
N GLN A 388 0.44 16.18 -11.55
CA GLN A 388 1.41 16.91 -12.37
C GLN A 388 1.59 16.20 -13.71
N ASN A 389 1.78 17.00 -14.77
CA ASN A 389 2.08 16.46 -16.09
C ASN A 389 3.43 15.73 -16.11
N LYS A 390 3.49 14.64 -16.87
CA LYS A 390 4.77 14.02 -17.24
C LYS A 390 5.65 15.11 -17.88
N PRO A 391 6.95 15.14 -17.59
CA PRO A 391 7.84 16.07 -18.28
C PRO A 391 7.75 15.82 -19.77
N ILE A 392 7.50 16.88 -20.53
CA ILE A 392 7.64 16.84 -21.97
C ILE A 392 9.14 16.64 -22.24
N ASN A 393 9.51 15.61 -23.02
CA ASN A 393 10.89 15.31 -23.41
C ASN A 393 11.54 16.53 -24.08
N GLY A 394 12.01 17.47 -23.27
CA GLY A 394 12.83 18.60 -23.65
C GLY A 394 14.14 18.52 -22.87
N SER A 395 15.27 18.71 -23.53
CA SER A 395 16.57 18.72 -22.89
C SER A 395 16.57 19.75 -21.75
N LEU A 396 16.80 19.27 -20.50
CA LEU A 396 16.99 20.16 -19.35
C LEU A 396 18.11 21.15 -19.65
N SER A 397 17.86 22.43 -19.42
CA SER A 397 18.91 23.47 -19.51
C SER A 397 20.04 23.13 -18.53
N GLN A 398 21.25 23.67 -18.79
CA GLN A 398 22.38 23.48 -17.86
C GLN A 398 22.03 23.95 -16.44
N ARG A 399 21.24 25.02 -16.33
CA ARG A 399 20.78 25.56 -15.04
C ARG A 399 19.81 24.62 -14.34
N GLN A 400 18.88 24.02 -15.06
CA GLN A 400 17.95 23.01 -14.51
C GLN A 400 18.67 21.74 -14.06
N LYS A 401 19.68 21.30 -14.81
CA LYS A 401 20.56 20.19 -14.41
C LYS A 401 21.32 20.50 -13.11
N ALA A 402 21.85 21.73 -12.97
CA ALA A 402 22.52 22.15 -11.75
C ALA A 402 21.58 22.17 -10.54
N ILE A 403 20.34 22.65 -10.69
CA ILE A 403 19.30 22.62 -9.65
C ILE A 403 19.04 21.19 -9.19
N ILE A 404 18.80 20.27 -10.12
CA ILE A 404 18.56 18.86 -9.82
C ILE A 404 19.75 18.21 -9.10
N THR A 405 20.97 18.51 -9.54
CA THR A 405 22.20 17.98 -8.92
C THR A 405 22.37 18.48 -7.48
N ALA A 406 22.12 19.75 -7.23
CA ALA A 406 22.17 20.32 -5.88
C ALA A 406 21.10 19.70 -4.95
N ILE A 407 19.88 19.55 -5.45
CA ILE A 407 18.77 18.89 -4.74
C ILE A 407 19.11 17.43 -4.40
N LYS A 408 19.68 16.66 -5.34
CA LYS A 408 20.08 15.27 -5.08
C LYS A 408 21.16 15.16 -4.00
N ARG A 409 22.10 16.12 -3.98
CA ARG A 409 23.18 16.13 -3.00
C ARG A 409 22.71 16.55 -1.60
N ARG A 410 21.83 17.54 -1.50
CA ARG A 410 21.27 18.06 -0.25
C ARG A 410 19.78 18.38 -0.38
N PRO A 411 18.90 17.42 -0.11
CA PRO A 411 17.45 17.58 -0.26
C PRO A 411 16.82 18.65 0.64
N SER A 412 17.48 19.01 1.75
CA SER A 412 16.96 19.97 2.74
C SER A 412 17.23 21.44 2.38
N LEU A 413 17.92 21.74 1.27
CA LEU A 413 18.23 23.12 0.87
C LEU A 413 16.97 23.98 0.78
N THR A 414 17.02 25.16 1.38
CA THR A 414 16.03 26.22 1.16
C THR A 414 16.20 26.83 -0.25
N ARG A 415 15.22 27.60 -0.69
CA ARG A 415 15.30 28.26 -2.00
C ARG A 415 16.44 29.29 -2.04
N GLU A 416 16.67 29.99 -0.94
CA GLU A 416 17.72 30.96 -0.77
C GLU A 416 19.10 30.29 -0.87
N GLU A 417 19.32 29.21 -0.15
CA GLU A 417 20.56 28.41 -0.20
C GLU A 417 20.81 27.83 -1.59
N LEU A 418 19.75 27.32 -2.23
CA LEU A 418 19.82 26.74 -3.58
C LEU A 418 20.17 27.82 -4.62
N ALA A 419 19.60 29.06 -4.50
CA ALA A 419 19.91 30.17 -5.37
C ALA A 419 21.40 30.60 -5.25
N ASN A 420 21.89 30.68 -4.01
CA ASN A 420 23.28 31.01 -3.73
C ASN A 420 24.25 29.94 -4.25
N GLU A 421 23.93 28.65 -4.04
CA GLU A 421 24.78 27.54 -4.47
C GLU A 421 24.92 27.46 -6.01
N ILE A 422 23.84 27.80 -6.73
CA ILE A 422 23.83 27.76 -8.21
C ILE A 422 24.28 29.09 -8.83
N GLY A 423 24.41 30.15 -8.02
CA GLY A 423 24.82 31.46 -8.49
C GLY A 423 23.77 32.21 -9.32
N VAL A 424 22.49 32.09 -8.95
CA VAL A 424 21.37 32.76 -9.63
C VAL A 424 20.55 33.59 -8.66
N SER A 425 19.82 34.59 -9.20
CA SER A 425 18.87 35.35 -8.37
C SER A 425 17.73 34.46 -7.88
N LEU A 426 17.17 34.77 -6.70
CA LEU A 426 16.03 34.04 -6.14
C LEU A 426 14.82 34.06 -7.09
N ALA A 427 14.61 35.16 -7.84
CA ALA A 427 13.54 35.25 -8.83
C ALA A 427 13.74 34.26 -9.99
N THR A 428 14.97 34.15 -10.48
CA THR A 428 15.34 33.19 -11.53
C THR A 428 15.16 31.74 -11.02
N LEU A 429 15.65 31.47 -9.81
CA LEU A 429 15.48 30.14 -9.22
C LEU A 429 14.00 29.76 -9.05
N LYS A 430 13.17 30.66 -8.54
CA LYS A 430 11.71 30.41 -8.39
C LYS A 430 11.07 30.05 -9.72
N ARG A 431 11.43 30.73 -10.82
CA ARG A 431 10.92 30.42 -12.16
C ARG A 431 11.37 29.04 -12.64
N GLU A 432 12.65 28.69 -12.49
CA GLU A 432 13.19 27.40 -12.88
C GLU A 432 12.59 26.25 -12.04
N ILE A 433 12.46 26.44 -10.72
CA ILE A 433 11.80 25.47 -9.83
C ILE A 433 10.34 25.28 -10.25
N THR A 434 9.60 26.35 -10.57
CA THR A 434 8.23 26.26 -11.04
C THR A 434 8.15 25.43 -12.33
N THR A 435 9.08 25.66 -13.27
CA THR A 435 9.16 24.87 -14.51
C THR A 435 9.52 23.41 -14.25
N LEU A 436 10.51 23.14 -13.39
CA LEU A 436 10.90 21.78 -13.01
C LEU A 436 9.77 21.02 -12.28
N ARG A 437 9.04 21.72 -11.41
CA ARG A 437 7.85 21.16 -10.74
C ARG A 437 6.73 20.90 -11.74
N LYS A 438 6.40 21.88 -12.58
CA LYS A 438 5.37 21.76 -13.62
C LYS A 438 5.66 20.60 -14.58
N ASN A 439 6.94 20.36 -14.86
CA ASN A 439 7.39 19.28 -15.73
C ASN A 439 7.67 17.97 -14.96
N GLY A 440 7.38 17.92 -13.65
CA GLY A 440 7.45 16.70 -12.86
C GLY A 440 8.86 16.18 -12.56
N TYR A 441 9.90 17.02 -12.65
CA TYR A 441 11.28 16.60 -12.31
C TYR A 441 11.59 16.62 -10.83
N ILE A 442 10.96 17.54 -10.07
CA ILE A 442 11.19 17.70 -8.64
C ILE A 442 9.88 18.02 -7.91
N TYR A 443 9.76 17.58 -6.66
CA TYR A 443 8.74 18.07 -5.74
C TYR A 443 9.37 18.39 -4.38
N ARG A 444 8.65 19.12 -3.52
CA ARG A 444 9.08 19.41 -2.16
C ARG A 444 8.07 18.85 -1.18
N ASP A 445 8.52 17.99 -0.29
CA ASP A 445 7.74 17.48 0.83
C ASP A 445 7.94 18.38 2.04
N GLY A 446 6.83 18.82 2.67
CA GLY A 446 6.86 19.71 3.84
C GLY A 446 6.94 21.22 3.52
N SER A 447 7.16 22.03 4.58
CA SER A 447 7.13 23.48 4.50
C SER A 447 8.35 24.06 3.77
N ASN A 448 8.25 25.35 3.33
CA ASN A 448 9.36 26.05 2.69
C ASN A 448 10.65 26.16 3.53
N LYS A 449 10.54 26.09 4.88
CA LYS A 449 11.67 26.19 5.82
C LYS A 449 12.20 24.83 6.30
N LYS A 450 11.35 23.80 6.39
CA LYS A 450 11.71 22.49 6.96
C LYS A 450 11.44 21.31 6.02
N GLY A 451 10.97 21.56 4.80
CA GLY A 451 10.66 20.50 3.83
C GLY A 451 11.89 20.02 3.07
N GLN A 452 11.77 18.84 2.49
CA GLN A 452 12.80 18.21 1.66
C GLN A 452 12.40 18.19 0.20
N TRP A 453 13.36 18.42 -0.67
CA TRP A 453 13.21 18.27 -2.10
C TRP A 453 13.40 16.80 -2.49
N THR A 454 12.55 16.30 -3.35
CA THR A 454 12.69 14.97 -3.94
C THR A 454 12.81 15.11 -5.46
N TYR A 455 13.79 14.43 -6.02
CA TYR A 455 13.94 14.29 -7.47
C TYR A 455 13.21 13.03 -7.92
N LEU A 456 12.30 13.20 -8.87
CA LEU A 456 11.58 12.10 -9.49
C LEU A 456 12.47 11.53 -10.61
N LYS A 457 13.01 10.31 -10.38
CA LYS A 457 13.83 9.62 -11.37
C LYS A 457 12.93 9.17 -12.52
N HIS A 458 13.02 9.83 -13.68
CA HIS A 458 12.41 9.30 -14.89
C HIS A 458 13.27 8.15 -15.38
N SER A 459 12.77 6.93 -15.29
CA SER A 459 13.30 5.81 -16.09
C SER A 459 13.03 6.14 -17.56
N LEU A 460 14.11 6.25 -18.32
CA LEU A 460 14.10 6.30 -19.76
C LEU A 460 13.45 5.07 -20.35
#